data_e041e88dad03247641ad962a4d2b294c
#
_entry.id   e041e88dad03247641ad962a4d2b294c
#
_cell.length_a   1.000
_cell.length_b   1.000
_cell.length_c   1.000
_cell.angle_alpha   90.00
_cell.angle_beta   90.00
_cell.angle_gamma   90.00
#
_symmetry.space_group_name_H-M   'P 1'
#
loop_
_entity.id
_entity.type
_entity.pdbx_description
1 polymer ?
#
loop_
_entity_poly.entity_id
_entity_poly.type
_entity_poly.pdbx_seq_one_letter_code
_entity_poly.pdbx_strand_id
1 'polypeptide(L)'
;MLGIHVDHFYAFWLEPISNNQTKEHFELYYVGEESASSEEYKEIRKKNFSFWKEVMDEDVKAIEGMQKGRASPSYNGGNFSPVMDTPTHMFHKWIANNLTN
;
A
#
# COMPACT_ATOMS: atom_id res chain seq x y z
N MET A 1 -1.35 0.28 7.31
CA MET A 1 0.05 -0.23 7.35
C MET A 1 0.95 0.88 7.87
N LEU A 2 1.96 0.53 8.65
CA LEU A 2 3.00 1.46 9.10
C LEU A 2 4.36 0.95 8.62
N GLY A 3 5.18 1.85 8.06
CA GLY A 3 6.57 1.56 7.74
C GLY A 3 7.49 2.47 8.54
N ILE A 4 8.47 1.89 9.23
CA ILE A 4 9.38 2.62 10.11
C ILE A 4 10.78 2.59 9.50
N HIS A 5 11.34 3.77 9.30
CA HIS A 5 12.68 4.02 8.79
C HIS A 5 13.54 4.75 9.83
N VAL A 6 14.80 4.95 9.53
CA VAL A 6 15.76 5.55 10.46
C VAL A 6 15.41 7.02 10.79
N ASP A 7 14.92 7.75 9.81
CA ASP A 7 14.70 9.21 9.86
C ASP A 7 13.22 9.62 9.73
N HIS A 8 12.36 8.70 9.32
CA HIS A 8 10.94 8.94 9.15
C HIS A 8 10.11 7.67 9.34
N PHE A 9 8.81 7.81 9.47
CA PHE A 9 7.87 6.72 9.30
C PHE A 9 6.72 7.16 8.38
N TYR A 10 6.04 6.18 7.78
CA TYR A 10 4.85 6.46 7.01
C TYR A 10 3.64 5.70 7.56
N ALA A 11 2.49 6.30 7.39
CA ALA A 11 1.19 5.67 7.56
C ALA A 11 0.49 5.53 6.20
N PHE A 12 -0.01 4.34 5.95
CA PHE A 12 -0.76 4.02 4.74
C PHE A 12 -2.06 3.34 5.12
N TRP A 13 -3.18 3.85 4.61
CA TRP A 13 -4.48 3.22 4.79
C TRP A 13 -5.37 3.35 3.56
N LEU A 14 -6.34 2.45 3.48
CA LEU A 14 -7.27 2.33 2.36
C LEU A 14 -8.66 2.80 2.80
N GLU A 15 -9.28 3.63 1.97
CA GLU A 15 -10.66 4.09 2.11
C GLU A 15 -11.50 3.54 0.95
N PRO A 16 -12.46 2.63 1.20
CA PRO A 16 -13.34 2.14 0.15
C PRO A 16 -14.32 3.23 -0.27
N ILE A 17 -14.31 3.58 -1.55
CA ILE A 17 -15.20 4.59 -2.14
C ILE A 17 -16.41 3.92 -2.81
N SER A 18 -16.17 2.82 -3.52
CA SER A 18 -17.22 2.05 -4.21
C SER A 18 -16.75 0.60 -4.41
N ASN A 19 -17.57 -0.22 -5.05
CA ASN A 19 -17.23 -1.63 -5.33
C ASN A 19 -15.96 -1.82 -6.17
N ASN A 20 -15.55 -0.79 -6.92
CA ASN A 20 -14.40 -0.86 -7.82
C ASN A 20 -13.43 0.30 -7.66
N GLN A 21 -13.59 1.09 -6.60
CA GLN A 21 -12.71 2.21 -6.29
C GLN A 21 -12.31 2.21 -4.82
N THR A 22 -11.01 2.33 -4.60
CA THR A 22 -10.41 2.50 -3.28
C THR A 22 -9.50 3.72 -3.33
N LYS A 23 -9.60 4.58 -2.35
CA LYS A 23 -8.67 5.69 -2.18
C LYS A 23 -7.55 5.27 -1.25
N GLU A 24 -6.35 5.56 -1.66
CA GLU A 24 -5.15 5.34 -0.86
C GLU A 24 -4.74 6.64 -0.19
N HIS A 25 -4.48 6.57 1.10
CA HIS A 25 -3.93 7.66 1.88
C HIS A 25 -2.52 7.29 2.31
N PHE A 26 -1.60 8.20 2.06
CA PHE A 26 -0.21 8.04 2.41
C PHE A 26 0.30 9.30 3.11
N GLU A 27 0.83 9.15 4.32
CA GLU A 27 1.38 10.24 5.10
C GLU A 27 2.78 9.91 5.59
N LEU A 28 3.67 10.91 5.51
CA LEU A 28 5.04 10.85 6.02
C LEU A 28 5.16 11.65 7.30
N TYR A 29 5.78 11.08 8.29
CA TYR A 29 6.03 11.68 9.59
C TYR A 29 7.53 11.67 9.90
N TYR A 30 8.02 12.75 10.49
CA TYR A 30 9.40 12.90 10.89
C TYR A 30 9.51 13.03 12.40
N VAL A 31 10.59 12.49 12.98
CA VAL A 31 10.80 12.51 14.42
C VAL A 31 11.57 13.79 14.81
N GLY A 32 10.97 14.59 15.70
CA GLY A 32 11.53 15.86 16.17
C GLY A 32 11.11 17.07 15.33
N GLU A 33 11.01 18.21 16.00
CA GLU A 33 10.51 19.46 15.40
C GLU A 33 11.39 19.95 14.26
N GLU A 34 12.71 19.85 14.43
CA GLU A 34 13.68 20.29 13.43
C GLU A 34 13.54 19.52 12.12
N SER A 35 13.54 18.19 12.16
CA SER A 35 13.38 17.36 10.97
C SER A 35 12.00 17.49 10.33
N ALA A 36 10.97 17.74 11.13
CA ALA A 36 9.58 17.88 10.66
C ALA A 36 9.31 19.23 9.99
N SER A 37 9.88 20.34 10.47
CA SER A 37 9.44 21.69 10.10
C SER A 37 10.54 22.63 9.60
N SER A 38 11.85 22.41 9.92
CA SER A 38 12.89 23.36 9.55
C SER A 38 13.14 23.46 8.04
N GLU A 39 13.59 24.60 7.58
CA GLU A 39 14.00 24.81 6.18
C GLU A 39 15.22 23.96 5.79
N GLU A 40 16.12 23.69 6.74
CA GLU A 40 17.32 22.86 6.51
C GLU A 40 16.96 21.45 6.00
N TYR A 41 15.92 20.83 6.56
CA TYR A 41 15.46 19.49 6.18
C TYR A 41 14.44 19.48 5.03
N LYS A 42 14.06 20.61 4.49
CA LYS A 42 13.03 20.72 3.45
C LYS A 42 13.33 19.88 2.20
N GLU A 43 14.57 19.92 1.73
CA GLU A 43 14.95 19.15 0.54
C GLU A 43 15.01 17.65 0.80
N ILE A 44 15.33 17.24 2.02
CA ILE A 44 15.28 15.82 2.44
C ILE A 44 13.83 15.36 2.44
N ARG A 45 12.91 16.13 3.04
CA ARG A 45 11.48 15.80 3.03
C ARG A 45 10.91 15.69 1.61
N LYS A 46 11.29 16.60 0.71
CA LYS A 46 10.89 16.53 -0.69
C LYS A 46 11.38 15.27 -1.39
N LYS A 47 12.65 14.90 -1.19
CA LYS A 47 13.23 13.68 -1.76
C LYS A 47 12.51 12.43 -1.26
N ASN A 48 12.27 12.33 0.04
CA ASN A 48 11.54 11.22 0.64
C ASN A 48 10.12 11.14 0.08
N PHE A 49 9.41 12.27 0.00
CA PHE A 49 8.07 12.31 -0.57
C PHE A 49 8.06 11.89 -2.04
N SER A 50 8.98 12.40 -2.86
CA SER A 50 9.07 12.04 -4.28
C SER A 50 9.36 10.56 -4.47
N PHE A 51 10.27 10.00 -3.68
CA PHE A 51 10.60 8.57 -3.69
C PHE A 51 9.38 7.71 -3.37
N TRP A 52 8.71 7.99 -2.26
CA TRP A 52 7.54 7.23 -1.87
C TRP A 52 6.37 7.38 -2.84
N LYS A 53 6.19 8.59 -3.39
CA LYS A 53 5.19 8.81 -4.42
C LYS A 53 5.44 7.96 -5.66
N GLU A 54 6.68 7.86 -6.11
CA GLU A 54 7.05 7.02 -7.25
C GLU A 54 6.76 5.54 -6.98
N VAL A 55 7.13 5.03 -5.79
CA VAL A 55 6.83 3.66 -5.37
C VAL A 55 5.32 3.39 -5.37
N MET A 56 4.52 4.29 -4.78
CA MET A 56 3.06 4.13 -4.74
C MET A 56 2.42 4.19 -6.13
N ASP A 57 2.85 5.13 -6.99
CA ASP A 57 2.35 5.25 -8.37
C ASP A 57 2.67 3.99 -9.22
N GLU A 58 3.79 3.33 -8.95
CA GLU A 58 4.17 2.06 -9.59
C GLU A 58 3.28 0.91 -9.13
N ASP A 59 3.04 0.79 -7.82
CA ASP A 59 2.18 -0.22 -7.22
C ASP A 59 0.72 -0.09 -7.70
N VAL A 60 0.19 1.13 -7.79
CA VAL A 60 -1.18 1.38 -8.30
C VAL A 60 -1.34 0.81 -9.71
N LYS A 61 -0.39 1.03 -10.61
CA LYS A 61 -0.45 0.49 -11.97
C LYS A 61 -0.48 -1.05 -11.99
N ALA A 62 0.31 -1.67 -11.13
CA ALA A 62 0.34 -3.13 -10.99
C ALA A 62 -1.00 -3.66 -10.47
N ILE A 63 -1.55 -3.05 -9.42
CA ILE A 63 -2.83 -3.42 -8.78
C ILE A 63 -3.98 -3.29 -9.77
N GLU A 64 -4.07 -2.19 -10.52
CA GLU A 64 -5.08 -1.99 -11.55
C GLU A 64 -4.98 -3.02 -12.69
N GLY A 65 -3.75 -3.34 -13.09
CA GLY A 65 -3.48 -4.39 -14.07
C GLY A 65 -3.93 -5.77 -13.58
N MET A 66 -3.63 -6.10 -12.33
CA MET A 66 -4.06 -7.34 -11.69
C MET A 66 -5.60 -7.44 -11.60
N GLN A 67 -6.28 -6.34 -11.26
CA GLN A 67 -7.74 -6.30 -11.20
C GLN A 67 -8.38 -6.55 -12.58
N LYS A 68 -7.84 -5.95 -13.64
CA LYS A 68 -8.26 -6.23 -15.02
C LYS A 68 -8.03 -7.68 -15.42
N GLY A 69 -6.86 -8.24 -15.06
CA GLY A 69 -6.55 -9.65 -15.31
C GLY A 69 -7.52 -10.62 -14.61
N ARG A 70 -7.88 -10.33 -13.37
CA ARG A 70 -8.86 -11.13 -12.60
C ARG A 70 -10.28 -11.08 -13.18
N ALA A 71 -10.65 -10.00 -13.86
CA ALA A 71 -11.93 -9.87 -14.56
C ALA A 71 -11.96 -10.60 -15.93
N SER A 72 -10.84 -11.16 -16.39
CA SER A 72 -10.77 -11.89 -17.65
C SER A 72 -11.55 -13.21 -17.59
N PRO A 73 -12.29 -13.57 -18.64
CA PRO A 73 -12.94 -14.89 -18.75
C PRO A 73 -11.96 -16.07 -18.66
N SER A 74 -10.69 -15.85 -18.99
CA SER A 74 -9.64 -16.87 -18.92
C SER A 74 -9.00 -16.99 -17.54
N TYR A 75 -9.38 -16.13 -16.58
CA TYR A 75 -8.85 -16.21 -15.23
C TYR A 75 -9.47 -17.39 -14.48
N ASN A 76 -8.64 -18.35 -14.13
CA ASN A 76 -9.06 -19.58 -13.42
C ASN A 76 -8.60 -19.64 -11.96
N GLY A 77 -8.25 -18.50 -11.39
CA GLY A 77 -7.63 -18.39 -10.07
C GLY A 77 -6.10 -18.39 -10.14
N GLY A 78 -5.46 -18.37 -9.00
CA GLY A 78 -4.02 -18.43 -8.85
C GLY A 78 -3.62 -19.34 -7.69
N ASN A 79 -2.37 -19.76 -7.69
CA ASN A 79 -1.81 -20.53 -6.58
C ASN A 79 -1.04 -19.61 -5.63
N PHE A 80 -1.16 -19.86 -4.34
CA PHE A 80 -0.31 -19.20 -3.35
C PHE A 80 1.09 -19.79 -3.37
N SER A 81 2.10 -18.94 -3.29
CA SER A 81 3.46 -19.38 -3.02
C SER A 81 3.55 -19.97 -1.60
N PRO A 82 4.12 -21.15 -1.40
CA PRO A 82 4.23 -21.74 -0.07
C PRO A 82 5.15 -20.98 0.87
N VAL A 83 5.99 -20.09 0.33
CA VAL A 83 7.00 -19.34 1.11
C VAL A 83 6.62 -17.88 1.28
N MET A 84 6.09 -17.22 0.22
CA MET A 84 5.92 -15.77 0.19
C MET A 84 4.50 -15.31 0.53
N ASP A 85 3.48 -16.15 0.30
CA ASP A 85 2.08 -15.72 0.35
C ASP A 85 1.34 -16.10 1.64
N THR A 86 2.04 -16.50 2.70
CA THR A 86 1.40 -16.84 3.98
C THR A 86 0.49 -15.72 4.51
N PRO A 87 0.91 -14.44 4.59
CA PRO A 87 0.04 -13.36 5.05
C PRO A 87 -1.15 -13.13 4.11
N THR A 88 -0.94 -13.17 2.80
CA THR A 88 -1.99 -13.03 1.79
C THR A 88 -3.03 -14.15 1.91
N HIS A 89 -2.59 -15.38 2.10
CA HIS A 89 -3.47 -16.52 2.30
C HIS A 89 -4.29 -16.41 3.59
N MET A 90 -3.67 -15.95 4.68
CA MET A 90 -4.38 -15.69 5.95
C MET A 90 -5.47 -14.62 5.77
N PHE A 91 -5.17 -13.55 5.04
CA PHE A 91 -6.13 -12.49 4.74
C PHE A 91 -7.30 -13.01 3.89
N HIS A 92 -7.04 -13.81 2.86
CA HIS A 92 -8.10 -14.44 2.06
C HIS A 92 -8.98 -15.37 2.88
N LYS A 93 -8.40 -16.16 3.80
CA LYS A 93 -9.18 -16.99 4.73
C LYS A 93 -10.07 -16.15 5.64
N TRP A 94 -9.53 -15.05 6.17
CA TRP A 94 -10.29 -14.14 7.01
C TRP A 94 -11.49 -13.55 6.24
N ILE A 95 -11.30 -13.09 5.01
CA ILE A 95 -12.39 -12.61 4.15
C ILE A 95 -13.43 -13.70 3.93
N ALA A 96 -13.00 -14.88 3.51
CA ALA A 96 -13.92 -16.01 3.23
C ALA A 96 -14.79 -16.34 4.45
N ASN A 97 -14.18 -16.39 5.63
CA ASN A 97 -14.91 -16.67 6.88
C ASN A 97 -15.94 -15.59 7.24
N ASN A 98 -15.68 -14.33 6.86
CA ASN A 98 -16.61 -13.23 7.15
C ASN A 98 -17.73 -13.07 6.09
N LEU A 99 -17.55 -13.66 4.91
CA LEU A 99 -18.58 -13.67 3.87
C LEU A 99 -19.56 -14.86 4.00
N THR A 100 -19.19 -15.88 4.75
CA THR A 100 -20.00 -17.12 4.91
C THR A 100 -20.77 -17.20 6.23
N ASN A 101 -20.62 -16.20 7.09
CA ASN A 101 -21.41 -15.99 8.31
C ASN A 101 -22.42 -14.87 8.06
#